data_d29bbd0bbc2db012e53f47937f1ac524
#
_entry.id   d29bbd0bbc2db012e53f47937f1ac524
#
_cell.length_a   1.000
_cell.length_b   1.000
_cell.length_c   1.000
_cell.angle_alpha   90.00
_cell.angle_beta   90.00
_cell.angle_gamma   90.00
#
_symmetry.space_group_name_H-M   'P 1'
#
loop_
_entity.id
_entity.type
_entity.pdbx_description
1 polymer ?
#
loop_
_entity_poly.entity_id
_entity_poly.type
_entity_poly.pdbx_seq_one_letter_code
_entity_poly.pdbx_strand_id
1 'polypeptide(L)'
;MRALVVASVLLAQASCQPTGDVGYVEIRTVPTASNVVPPSLYLDALKVEPSKKGNTILTQRVGTARLATDGAGGQLPLCEIVVKKNRITTVTISVLERPPRCQCRNTSGAGRVCLS
;
A
#
# COMPACT_ATOMS: atom_id res chain seq x y z
N MET A 1 32.07 -19.47 -20.77
CA MET A 1 31.72 -18.44 -21.71
C MET A 1 30.23 -18.26 -21.81
N ARG A 2 29.56 -19.25 -22.30
CA ARG A 2 28.10 -19.17 -22.45
C ARG A 2 27.37 -18.94 -21.13
N ALA A 3 27.91 -19.44 -20.06
CA ALA A 3 27.30 -19.29 -18.75
C ALA A 3 27.13 -17.82 -18.34
N LEU A 4 28.00 -16.96 -18.77
CA LEU A 4 27.91 -15.54 -18.47
C LEU A 4 26.66 -14.92 -19.07
N VAL A 5 26.34 -15.29 -20.29
CA VAL A 5 25.16 -14.75 -20.97
C VAL A 5 23.89 -15.20 -20.27
N VAL A 6 23.84 -16.46 -19.87
CA VAL A 6 22.68 -17.00 -19.16
C VAL A 6 22.49 -16.27 -17.84
N ALA A 7 23.56 -16.04 -17.11
CA ALA A 7 23.48 -15.32 -15.83
C ALA A 7 22.91 -13.91 -16.01
N SER A 8 23.29 -13.22 -17.07
CA SER A 8 22.78 -11.89 -17.35
C SER A 8 21.28 -11.90 -17.58
N VAL A 9 20.77 -12.88 -18.29
CA VAL A 9 19.35 -13.00 -18.55
C VAL A 9 18.58 -13.22 -17.24
N LEU A 10 19.11 -14.06 -16.37
CA LEU A 10 18.47 -14.32 -15.08
C LEU A 10 18.39 -13.06 -14.21
N LEU A 11 19.42 -12.24 -14.22
CA LEU A 11 19.41 -10.99 -13.48
C LEU A 11 18.34 -10.04 -14.01
N ALA A 12 18.18 -9.98 -15.33
CA ALA A 12 17.15 -9.13 -15.92
C ALA A 12 15.74 -9.57 -15.50
N GLN A 13 15.50 -10.87 -15.43
CA GLN A 13 14.22 -11.38 -14.97
C GLN A 13 13.96 -11.05 -13.50
N ALA A 14 14.97 -11.14 -12.66
CA ALA A 14 14.84 -10.84 -11.25
C ALA A 14 14.43 -9.39 -11.01
N SER A 15 14.83 -8.45 -11.89
CA SER A 15 14.49 -7.05 -11.73
C SER A 15 13.01 -6.76 -11.98
N CYS A 16 12.28 -7.66 -12.62
CA CYS A 16 10.85 -7.49 -12.90
C CYS A 16 9.95 -7.89 -11.74
N GLN A 17 10.50 -8.47 -10.69
CA GLN A 17 9.75 -8.94 -9.55
C GLN A 17 10.32 -8.36 -8.27
N PRO A 18 9.47 -8.20 -7.21
CA PRO A 18 9.99 -7.78 -5.93
C PRO A 18 11.04 -8.79 -5.46
N THR A 19 12.25 -8.28 -5.17
CA THR A 19 13.30 -9.12 -4.63
C THR A 19 13.30 -9.00 -3.11
N GLY A 20 13.58 -10.11 -2.42
CA GLY A 20 13.58 -10.14 -0.98
C GLY A 20 12.22 -10.46 -0.39
N ASP A 21 12.08 -10.16 0.87
CA ASP A 21 10.89 -10.50 1.62
C ASP A 21 9.74 -9.56 1.29
N VAL A 22 8.55 -10.13 1.23
CA VAL A 22 7.34 -9.37 0.96
C VAL A 22 6.27 -9.69 1.99
N GLY A 23 5.39 -8.74 2.19
CA GLY A 23 4.16 -8.89 2.95
C GLY A 23 3.01 -8.32 2.14
N TYR A 24 1.88 -8.12 2.78
CA TYR A 24 0.67 -7.68 2.10
C TYR A 24 0.04 -6.50 2.84
N VAL A 25 -0.53 -5.59 2.07
CA VAL A 25 -1.28 -4.46 2.59
C VAL A 25 -2.71 -4.57 2.08
N GLU A 26 -3.65 -4.66 3.00
CA GLU A 26 -5.07 -4.62 2.65
C GLU A 26 -5.60 -3.22 2.94
N ILE A 27 -6.10 -2.55 1.91
CA ILE A 27 -6.69 -1.23 2.03
C ILE A 27 -8.19 -1.38 1.87
N ARG A 28 -8.93 -1.02 2.93
CA ARG A 28 -10.39 -1.07 2.94
C ARG A 28 -10.92 0.36 2.98
N THR A 29 -11.91 0.64 2.15
CA THR A 29 -12.56 1.94 2.14
C THR A 29 -13.97 1.81 2.70
N VAL A 30 -14.33 2.71 3.59
CA VAL A 30 -15.66 2.74 4.22
C VAL A 30 -16.22 4.15 4.16
N PRO A 31 -17.52 4.32 3.91
CA PRO A 31 -18.50 3.30 3.51
C PRO A 31 -18.27 2.84 2.06
N THR A 32 -18.86 1.69 1.69
CA THR A 32 -18.74 1.13 0.35
C THR A 32 -19.95 1.47 -0.52
N ALA A 33 -20.63 2.57 -0.23
CA ALA A 33 -21.80 2.99 -0.98
C ALA A 33 -21.42 3.37 -2.42
N SER A 34 -22.25 2.96 -3.37
CA SER A 34 -21.97 3.17 -4.79
C SER A 34 -21.99 4.64 -5.21
N ASN A 35 -22.62 5.51 -4.42
CA ASN A 35 -22.67 6.94 -4.69
C ASN A 35 -21.53 7.71 -4.08
N VAL A 36 -20.61 7.04 -3.39
CA VAL A 36 -19.42 7.68 -2.81
C VAL A 36 -18.23 7.42 -3.73
N VAL A 37 -17.61 8.50 -4.21
CA VAL A 37 -16.42 8.40 -5.02
C VAL A 37 -15.22 8.20 -4.09
N PRO A 38 -14.48 7.08 -4.20
CA PRO A 38 -13.31 6.89 -3.35
C PRO A 38 -12.21 7.88 -3.70
N PRO A 39 -11.43 8.34 -2.71
CA PRO A 39 -10.32 9.23 -2.98
C PRO A 39 -9.21 8.51 -3.71
N SER A 40 -8.36 9.27 -4.42
CA SER A 40 -7.14 8.72 -4.99
C SER A 40 -6.16 8.41 -3.87
N LEU A 41 -5.67 7.19 -3.84
CA LEU A 41 -4.72 6.74 -2.82
C LEU A 41 -3.42 6.32 -3.49
N TYR A 42 -2.32 6.57 -2.79
CA TYR A 42 -0.98 6.24 -3.27
C TYR A 42 -0.23 5.51 -2.15
N LEU A 43 0.35 4.37 -2.50
CA LEU A 43 1.22 3.62 -1.60
C LEU A 43 2.64 3.73 -2.14
N ASP A 44 3.51 4.46 -1.44
CA ASP A 44 4.88 4.76 -1.88
C ASP A 44 4.92 5.28 -3.33
N ALA A 45 4.11 6.28 -3.63
CA ALA A 45 4.02 6.91 -4.94
C ALA A 45 3.34 6.05 -6.02
N LEU A 46 2.94 4.82 -5.71
CA LEU A 46 2.19 3.98 -6.64
C LEU A 46 0.70 4.19 -6.43
N LYS A 47 -0.01 4.57 -7.48
CA LYS A 47 -1.45 4.79 -7.37
C LYS A 47 -2.17 3.46 -7.11
N VAL A 48 -3.02 3.46 -6.09
CA VAL A 48 -3.81 2.30 -5.71
C VAL A 48 -5.18 2.43 -6.36
N GLU A 49 -5.54 1.42 -7.16
CA GLU A 49 -6.88 1.40 -7.75
C GLU A 49 -7.87 0.81 -6.74
N PRO A 50 -8.88 1.57 -6.32
CA PRO A 50 -9.85 1.06 -5.38
C PRO A 50 -10.71 -0.03 -6.02
N SER A 51 -10.95 -1.09 -5.26
CA SER A 51 -11.83 -2.15 -5.69
C SER A 51 -13.29 -1.72 -5.50
N LYS A 52 -14.15 -2.16 -6.42
CA LYS A 52 -15.59 -1.93 -6.28
C LYS A 52 -16.17 -2.61 -5.03
N LYS A 53 -15.49 -3.61 -4.52
CA LYS A 53 -15.89 -4.32 -3.30
C LYS A 53 -15.43 -3.62 -2.04
N GLY A 54 -14.69 -2.53 -2.17
CA GLY A 54 -14.25 -1.75 -1.03
C GLY A 54 -12.97 -2.24 -0.36
N ASN A 55 -12.29 -3.22 -0.95
CA ASN A 55 -10.99 -3.64 -0.43
C ASN A 55 -10.02 -3.99 -1.57
N THR A 56 -8.76 -3.72 -1.34
CA THR A 56 -7.68 -4.02 -2.29
C THR A 56 -6.51 -4.58 -1.50
N ILE A 57 -5.95 -5.69 -1.98
CA ILE A 57 -4.78 -6.30 -1.35
C ILE A 57 -3.59 -6.13 -2.29
N LEU A 58 -2.51 -5.59 -1.75
CA LEU A 58 -1.30 -5.30 -2.50
C LEU A 58 -0.13 -6.07 -1.89
N THR A 59 0.76 -6.56 -2.75
CA THR A 59 2.04 -7.12 -2.33
C THR A 59 3.03 -5.98 -2.18
N GLN A 60 3.74 -5.94 -1.06
CA GLN A 60 4.65 -4.86 -0.74
C GLN A 60 5.92 -5.42 -0.12
N ARG A 61 7.05 -4.74 -0.32
CA ARG A 61 8.31 -5.11 0.33
C ARG A 61 8.19 -4.93 1.84
N VAL A 62 8.87 -5.79 2.58
CA VAL A 62 9.01 -5.64 4.02
C VAL A 62 9.67 -4.31 4.33
N GLY A 63 9.13 -3.59 5.30
CA GLY A 63 9.59 -2.27 5.69
C GLY A 63 8.43 -1.34 5.94
N THR A 64 8.69 -0.05 5.92
CA THR A 64 7.66 0.97 6.13
C THR A 64 7.23 1.53 4.80
N ALA A 65 5.92 1.46 4.52
CA ALA A 65 5.31 2.07 3.35
C ALA A 65 4.50 3.30 3.79
N ARG A 66 4.35 4.27 2.89
CA ARG A 66 3.62 5.50 3.17
C ARG A 66 2.36 5.57 2.33
N LEU A 67 1.22 5.75 3.00
CA LEU A 67 -0.06 5.93 2.32
C LEU A 67 -0.38 7.42 2.27
N ALA A 68 -0.78 7.87 1.08
CA ALA A 68 -1.06 9.29 0.83
C ALA A 68 -2.29 9.43 -0.06
N THR A 69 -2.83 10.64 -0.11
CA THR A 69 -3.92 11.01 -1.01
C THR A 69 -3.55 12.31 -1.73
N ASP A 70 -4.36 12.73 -2.68
CA ASP A 70 -4.16 14.01 -3.36
C ASP A 70 -4.47 15.16 -2.43
N GLY A 71 -3.59 16.16 -2.42
CA GLY A 71 -3.77 17.39 -1.67
C GLY A 71 -3.51 18.59 -2.55
N ALA A 72 -3.71 19.78 -2.00
CA ALA A 72 -3.60 21.04 -2.75
C ALA A 72 -2.18 21.29 -3.26
N GLY A 73 -1.16 20.85 -2.53
CA GLY A 73 0.25 21.05 -2.89
C GLY A 73 0.95 19.79 -3.36
N GLY A 74 0.21 18.73 -3.73
CA GLY A 74 0.77 17.46 -4.10
C GLY A 74 0.16 16.34 -3.28
N GLN A 75 0.94 15.32 -2.97
CA GLN A 75 0.44 14.21 -2.17
C GLN A 75 0.41 14.58 -0.69
N LEU A 76 -0.72 14.29 -0.05
CA LEU A 76 -0.91 14.50 1.37
C LEU A 76 -0.71 13.18 2.12
N PRO A 77 0.28 13.06 3.00
CA PRO A 77 0.49 11.83 3.76
C PRO A 77 -0.67 11.56 4.70
N LEU A 78 -1.13 10.31 4.76
CA LEU A 78 -2.22 9.90 5.65
C LEU A 78 -1.71 9.08 6.82
N CYS A 79 -0.92 8.05 6.54
CA CYS A 79 -0.35 7.20 7.58
C CYS A 79 0.82 6.39 7.03
N GLU A 80 1.56 5.77 7.93
CA GLU A 80 2.62 4.84 7.59
C GLU A 80 2.15 3.42 7.90
N ILE A 81 2.59 2.46 7.10
CA ILE A 81 2.20 1.07 7.20
C ILE A 81 3.46 0.23 7.34
N VAL A 82 3.56 -0.54 8.42
CA VAL A 82 4.67 -1.46 8.62
C VAL A 82 4.30 -2.79 7.99
N VAL A 83 5.09 -3.19 7.00
CA VAL A 83 4.89 -4.43 6.26
C VAL A 83 5.85 -5.47 6.79
N LYS A 84 5.32 -6.60 7.25
CA LYS A 84 6.10 -7.71 7.75
C LYS A 84 5.97 -8.91 6.82
N LYS A 85 7.02 -9.72 6.77
CA LYS A 85 7.11 -10.89 5.90
C LYS A 85 5.92 -11.82 6.12
N ASN A 86 5.24 -12.16 5.03
CA ASN A 86 4.11 -13.11 5.02
C ASN A 86 2.95 -12.70 5.92
N ARG A 87 2.83 -11.41 6.22
CA ARG A 87 1.73 -10.89 7.04
C ARG A 87 0.92 -9.88 6.27
N ILE A 88 -0.34 -9.74 6.68
CA ILE A 88 -1.25 -8.76 6.10
C ILE A 88 -1.42 -7.63 7.11
N THR A 89 -1.15 -6.41 6.67
CA THR A 89 -1.44 -5.21 7.45
C THR A 89 -2.70 -4.57 6.87
N THR A 90 -3.75 -4.45 7.67
CA THR A 90 -5.02 -3.91 7.22
C THR A 90 -5.16 -2.46 7.64
N VAL A 91 -5.50 -1.62 6.67
CA VAL A 91 -5.78 -0.19 6.87
C VAL A 91 -7.18 0.09 6.37
N THR A 92 -8.00 0.69 7.20
CA THR A 92 -9.34 1.13 6.82
C THR A 92 -9.32 2.63 6.60
N ILE A 93 -9.82 3.08 5.45
CA ILE A 93 -9.85 4.49 5.08
C ILE A 93 -11.29 4.96 5.14
N SER A 94 -11.53 5.98 5.97
CA SER A 94 -12.83 6.64 6.02
C SER A 94 -12.91 7.66 4.89
N VAL A 95 -13.77 7.39 3.91
CA VAL A 95 -13.85 8.25 2.71
C VAL A 95 -14.79 9.43 2.89
N LEU A 96 -15.55 9.47 3.98
CA LEU A 96 -16.43 10.59 4.29
C LEU A 96 -15.71 11.75 4.95
N GLU A 97 -14.55 11.50 5.52
CA GLU A 97 -13.75 12.57 6.13
C GLU A 97 -12.87 13.23 5.08
N ARG A 98 -12.58 14.50 5.28
CA ARG A 98 -11.73 15.28 4.37
C ARG A 98 -10.68 16.03 5.17
N PRO A 99 -9.40 15.63 5.04
CA PRO A 99 -8.90 14.52 4.20
C PRO A 99 -9.32 13.15 4.74
N PRO A 100 -9.25 12.10 3.91
CA PRO A 100 -9.53 10.74 4.36
C PRO A 100 -8.64 10.37 5.54
N ARG A 101 -9.13 9.52 6.40
CA ARG A 101 -8.42 9.18 7.62
C ARG A 101 -8.13 7.68 7.68
N CYS A 102 -6.90 7.33 8.07
CA CYS A 102 -6.52 5.95 8.29
C CYS A 102 -7.02 5.46 9.65
N GLN A 103 -7.58 4.26 9.65
CA GLN A 103 -7.89 3.53 10.86
C GLN A 103 -7.17 2.20 10.80
N CYS A 104 -6.29 1.96 11.75
CA CYS A 104 -5.48 0.75 11.78
C CYS A 104 -5.98 -0.17 12.89
N ARG A 105 -5.92 -1.47 12.65
CA ARG A 105 -6.28 -2.45 13.67
C ARG A 105 -5.29 -2.40 14.83
N ASN A 106 -4.01 -2.35 14.51
CA ASN A 106 -2.93 -2.20 15.49
C ASN A 106 -2.14 -0.96 15.12
N THR A 107 -1.86 -0.11 16.10
CA THR A 107 -1.20 1.17 15.85
C THR A 107 -0.01 1.36 16.76
N SER A 108 0.91 2.21 16.28
CA SER A 108 2.05 2.71 17.05
C SER A 108 2.20 4.19 16.72
N GLY A 109 2.81 4.94 17.64
CA GLY A 109 3.14 6.33 17.39
C GLY A 109 1.92 7.23 17.18
N ALA A 110 1.06 7.37 18.17
CA ALA A 110 -0.11 8.23 18.16
C ALA A 110 -1.14 7.83 17.08
N GLY A 111 -1.20 6.55 16.71
CA GLY A 111 -2.18 6.04 15.76
C GLY A 111 -1.87 6.31 14.30
N ARG A 112 -0.68 6.80 13.99
CA ARG A 112 -0.29 7.11 12.61
C ARG A 112 0.46 5.99 11.91
N VAL A 113 0.84 4.96 12.63
CA VAL A 113 1.57 3.82 12.09
C VAL A 113 0.73 2.57 12.24
N CYS A 114 0.42 1.93 11.11
CA CYS A 114 -0.36 0.70 11.09
C CYS A 114 0.56 -0.51 11.18
N LEU A 115 0.23 -1.43 12.07
CA LEU A 115 0.98 -2.67 12.28
C LEU A 115 0.12 -3.86 11.88
N SER A 116 0.79 -4.94 11.54
CA SER A 116 0.13 -6.19 11.21
C SER A 116 -0.39 -6.93 12.45
#